data_5eb5273eafe5f55a3ec1fd9d21ee071a
#
_entry.id   5eb5273eafe5f55a3ec1fd9d21ee071a
#
_cell.length_a   1.000
_cell.length_b   1.000
_cell.length_c   1.000
_cell.angle_alpha   90.00
_cell.angle_beta   90.00
_cell.angle_gamma   90.00
#
_symmetry.space_group_name_H-M   'P 1'
#
loop_
_entity.id
_entity.type
_entity.pdbx_description
1 polymer ?
#
loop_
_entity_poly.entity_id
_entity_poly.type
_entity_poly.pdbx_seq_one_letter_code
_entity_poly.pdbx_strand_id
1 'polypeptide(L)'
;LGMVGHTVHAVCPNKKAGEQVRTAIHDFEGDQTYSEKPGHNFTLNATFAEVKAEEYDALVIPGGRAAEYLRLNETVLKIVQHFSQANKPIASICHGAQLLAAAGVIEGKACSAYPAVGPDVTLAGGAYIDLPVDKAHVDGLLVTAPAWPAHPEWLAQFLRVLGTKIEL
;
A
#
# COMPACT_ATOMS: atom_id res chain seq x y z
N LEU A 1 6.14 -11.04 -4.09
CA LEU A 1 6.63 -10.49 -5.38
C LEU A 1 8.00 -11.08 -5.74
N GLY A 2 9.00 -11.03 -4.86
CA GLY A 2 10.33 -11.60 -5.11
C GLY A 2 10.34 -13.08 -5.47
N MET A 3 9.44 -13.89 -4.90
CA MET A 3 9.32 -15.33 -5.21
C MET A 3 8.92 -15.61 -6.67
N VAL A 4 8.30 -14.66 -7.35
CA VAL A 4 7.86 -14.78 -8.75
C VAL A 4 8.68 -13.91 -9.69
N GLY A 5 9.89 -13.54 -9.28
CA GLY A 5 10.89 -12.93 -10.14
C GLY A 5 10.91 -11.40 -10.19
N HIS A 6 10.07 -10.68 -9.44
CA HIS A 6 10.14 -9.22 -9.38
C HIS A 6 11.28 -8.74 -8.49
N THR A 7 11.99 -7.71 -8.91
CA THR A 7 12.90 -6.95 -8.05
C THR A 7 12.09 -5.99 -7.18
N VAL A 8 12.21 -6.11 -5.87
CA VAL A 8 11.44 -5.31 -4.91
C VAL A 8 12.38 -4.49 -4.05
N HIS A 9 12.20 -3.16 -4.06
CA HIS A 9 12.91 -2.25 -3.19
C HIS A 9 11.96 -1.75 -2.10
N ALA A 10 12.35 -2.02 -0.85
CA ALA A 10 11.63 -1.55 0.33
C ALA A 10 12.37 -0.35 0.93
N VAL A 11 11.66 0.76 1.05
CA VAL A 11 12.21 2.05 1.48
C VAL A 11 11.35 2.71 2.56
N CYS A 12 11.96 3.56 3.35
CA CYS A 12 11.28 4.39 4.34
C CYS A 12 11.92 5.78 4.37
N PRO A 13 11.13 6.87 4.45
CA PRO A 13 11.68 8.23 4.57
C PRO A 13 12.76 8.33 5.65
N ASN A 14 13.82 9.08 5.34
CA ASN A 14 14.97 9.31 6.23
C ASN A 14 15.78 8.06 6.60
N LYS A 15 15.62 6.95 5.86
CA LYS A 15 16.35 5.70 6.09
C LYS A 15 17.11 5.25 4.85
N LYS A 16 18.17 4.47 5.12
CA LYS A 16 19.07 3.91 4.10
C LYS A 16 18.93 2.38 4.02
N ALA A 17 19.44 1.81 2.95
CA ALA A 17 19.59 0.37 2.82
C ALA A 17 20.37 -0.20 4.01
N GLY A 18 19.93 -1.36 4.52
CA GLY A 18 20.47 -2.02 5.71
C GLY A 18 19.90 -1.53 7.05
N GLU A 19 19.24 -0.38 7.11
CA GLU A 19 18.56 0.07 8.31
C GLU A 19 17.23 -0.71 8.52
N GLN A 20 16.79 -0.75 9.76
CA GLN A 20 15.56 -1.45 10.13
C GLN A 20 14.41 -0.47 10.39
N VAL A 21 13.21 -0.91 10.05
CA VAL A 21 11.95 -0.33 10.50
C VAL A 21 11.29 -1.27 11.50
N ARG A 22 10.69 -0.70 12.53
CA ARG A 22 9.88 -1.46 13.49
C ARG A 22 8.57 -1.83 12.83
N THR A 23 8.12 -3.06 13.05
CA THR A 23 6.77 -3.48 12.66
C THR A 23 5.91 -3.69 13.89
N ALA A 24 4.61 -3.73 13.69
CA ALA A 24 3.63 -3.92 14.75
C ALA A 24 2.68 -5.06 14.41
N ILE A 25 2.22 -5.76 15.44
CA ILE A 25 1.12 -6.71 15.36
C ILE A 25 -0.10 -6.01 15.95
N HIS A 26 -1.12 -5.80 15.13
CA HIS A 26 -2.37 -5.19 15.58
C HIS A 26 -3.13 -6.15 16.49
N ASP A 27 -3.70 -5.62 17.56
CA ASP A 27 -4.55 -6.36 18.47
C ASP A 27 -5.98 -6.42 17.89
N PHE A 28 -6.47 -7.64 17.70
CA PHE A 28 -7.85 -7.91 17.33
C PHE A 28 -8.61 -8.62 18.47
N GLU A 29 -8.02 -8.66 19.66
CA GLU A 29 -8.56 -9.33 20.83
C GLU A 29 -9.31 -8.32 21.71
N GLY A 30 -10.56 -8.02 21.42
CA GLY A 30 -11.40 -7.19 22.28
C GLY A 30 -11.84 -5.87 21.67
N ASP A 31 -11.82 -4.81 22.45
CA ASP A 31 -12.30 -3.50 22.03
C ASP A 31 -11.50 -2.94 20.88
N GLN A 32 -12.17 -2.17 20.02
CA GLN A 32 -11.55 -1.46 18.89
C GLN A 32 -10.61 -0.37 19.40
N THR A 33 -9.44 -0.78 19.89
CA THR A 33 -8.36 0.13 20.30
C THR A 33 -7.19 -0.01 19.34
N TYR A 34 -6.37 1.02 19.22
CA TYR A 34 -5.13 0.97 18.46
C TYR A 34 -3.96 0.39 19.29
N SER A 35 -4.24 -0.64 20.04
CA SER A 35 -3.24 -1.38 20.78
C SER A 35 -2.38 -2.20 19.81
N GLU A 36 -1.07 -2.07 19.91
CA GLU A 36 -0.11 -2.73 19.03
C GLU A 36 0.96 -3.43 19.86
N LYS A 37 1.24 -4.67 19.51
CA LYS A 37 2.38 -5.43 20.04
C LYS A 37 3.57 -5.26 19.09
N PRO A 38 4.82 -5.17 19.59
CA PRO A 38 6.00 -5.16 18.73
C PRO A 38 6.06 -6.40 17.84
N GLY A 39 6.21 -6.22 16.54
CA GLY A 39 6.49 -7.27 15.58
C GLY A 39 7.98 -7.39 15.29
N HIS A 40 8.34 -8.25 14.34
CA HIS A 40 9.72 -8.35 13.87
C HIS A 40 10.13 -7.07 13.16
N ASN A 41 11.40 -6.66 13.33
CA ASN A 41 11.95 -5.57 12.55
C ASN A 41 12.13 -6.01 11.08
N PHE A 42 11.85 -5.10 10.17
CA PHE A 42 12.07 -5.31 8.75
C PHE A 42 13.31 -4.54 8.29
N THR A 43 14.24 -5.20 7.61
CA THR A 43 15.44 -4.56 7.07
C THR A 43 15.16 -4.02 5.67
N LEU A 44 15.43 -2.73 5.48
CA LEU A 44 15.30 -2.06 4.18
C LEU A 44 16.42 -2.50 3.25
N ASN A 45 16.12 -2.65 1.97
CA ASN A 45 17.10 -3.06 0.95
C ASN A 45 17.41 -1.97 -0.06
N ALA A 46 16.84 -0.77 0.12
CA ALA A 46 17.15 0.41 -0.69
C ALA A 46 17.11 1.68 0.16
N THR A 47 17.76 2.74 -0.34
CA THR A 47 17.83 4.06 0.32
C THR A 47 16.72 4.96 -0.22
N PHE A 48 15.87 5.51 0.65
CA PHE A 48 14.73 6.32 0.23
C PHE A 48 15.13 7.53 -0.62
N ALA A 49 16.20 8.24 -0.24
CA ALA A 49 16.67 9.43 -0.94
C ALA A 49 17.22 9.17 -2.35
N GLU A 50 17.49 7.90 -2.68
CA GLU A 50 18.01 7.46 -3.99
C GLU A 50 16.90 6.93 -4.91
N VAL A 51 15.64 6.87 -4.42
CA VAL A 51 14.51 6.39 -5.21
C VAL A 51 14.18 7.39 -6.32
N LYS A 52 14.18 6.89 -7.55
CA LYS A 52 13.68 7.58 -8.72
C LYS A 52 12.45 6.84 -9.21
N ALA A 53 11.27 7.41 -8.98
CA ALA A 53 10.00 6.74 -9.23
C ALA A 53 9.81 6.32 -10.70
N GLU A 54 10.44 7.02 -11.62
CA GLU A 54 10.44 6.71 -13.06
C GLU A 54 11.11 5.38 -13.41
N GLU A 55 12.05 4.91 -12.60
CA GLU A 55 12.80 3.66 -12.79
C GLU A 55 12.02 2.41 -12.33
N TYR A 56 10.82 2.58 -11.76
CA TYR A 56 10.01 1.48 -11.24
C TYR A 56 8.74 1.28 -12.07
N ASP A 57 8.32 0.03 -12.17
CA ASP A 57 7.12 -0.37 -12.93
C ASP A 57 5.84 -0.28 -12.11
N ALA A 58 5.93 -0.39 -10.79
CA ALA A 58 4.77 -0.39 -9.91
C ALA A 58 5.09 0.06 -8.49
N LEU A 59 4.06 0.45 -7.75
CA LEU A 59 4.12 0.87 -6.34
C LEU A 59 3.29 -0.06 -5.46
N VAL A 60 3.88 -0.45 -4.32
CA VAL A 60 3.17 -1.16 -3.25
C VAL A 60 3.13 -0.29 -1.99
N ILE A 61 1.95 -0.07 -1.47
CA ILE A 61 1.70 0.72 -0.25
C ILE A 61 1.16 -0.23 0.82
N PRO A 62 1.97 -0.60 1.81
CA PRO A 62 1.53 -1.43 2.91
C PRO A 62 0.59 -0.66 3.85
N GLY A 63 -0.11 -1.41 4.69
CA GLY A 63 -0.97 -0.86 5.72
C GLY A 63 -0.23 -0.49 7.01
N GLY A 64 -0.99 -0.50 8.09
CA GLY A 64 -0.53 -0.10 9.40
C GLY A 64 -0.63 1.41 9.62
N ARG A 65 -0.40 1.84 10.87
CA ARG A 65 -0.52 3.26 11.25
C ARG A 65 0.57 4.15 10.68
N ALA A 66 1.63 3.59 10.10
CA ALA A 66 2.65 4.35 9.38
C ALA A 66 2.05 5.25 8.29
N ALA A 67 0.96 4.84 7.66
CA ALA A 67 0.25 5.64 6.66
C ALA A 67 -0.19 7.02 7.18
N GLU A 68 -0.56 7.12 8.47
CA GLU A 68 -0.95 8.38 9.12
C GLU A 68 0.19 9.42 9.12
N TYR A 69 1.43 8.97 9.19
CA TYR A 69 2.62 9.82 9.15
C TYR A 69 3.15 9.99 7.73
N LEU A 70 3.15 8.94 6.94
CA LEU A 70 3.67 8.98 5.57
C LEU A 70 2.88 9.95 4.70
N ARG A 71 1.58 10.10 4.91
CA ARG A 71 0.74 11.07 4.19
C ARG A 71 1.11 12.54 4.46
N LEU A 72 1.94 12.82 5.47
CA LEU A 72 2.47 14.16 5.76
C LEU A 72 3.79 14.43 5.01
N ASN A 73 4.36 13.44 4.36
CA ASN A 73 5.64 13.56 3.66
C ASN A 73 5.41 13.86 2.18
N GLU A 74 5.74 15.07 1.76
CA GLU A 74 5.54 15.52 0.38
C GLU A 74 6.25 14.64 -0.67
N THR A 75 7.43 14.10 -0.36
CA THR A 75 8.15 13.23 -1.28
C THR A 75 7.42 11.91 -1.48
N VAL A 76 6.85 11.34 -0.41
CA VAL A 76 6.01 10.15 -0.50
C VAL A 76 4.78 10.42 -1.36
N LEU A 77 4.10 11.55 -1.15
CA LEU A 77 2.92 11.92 -1.95
C LEU A 77 3.27 12.12 -3.43
N LYS A 78 4.41 12.75 -3.73
CA LYS A 78 4.91 12.91 -5.11
C LYS A 78 5.20 11.56 -5.77
N ILE A 79 5.75 10.60 -5.04
CA ILE A 79 5.93 9.23 -5.55
C ILE A 79 4.57 8.61 -5.92
N VAL A 80 3.59 8.66 -5.02
CA VAL A 80 2.24 8.13 -5.30
C VAL A 80 1.61 8.80 -6.52
N GLN A 81 1.70 10.13 -6.60
CA GLN A 81 1.22 10.91 -7.74
C GLN A 81 1.88 10.50 -9.05
N HIS A 82 3.22 10.29 -9.04
CA HIS A 82 3.95 9.86 -10.21
C HIS A 82 3.42 8.54 -10.79
N PHE A 83 3.23 7.51 -9.96
CA PHE A 83 2.71 6.22 -10.43
C PHE A 83 1.30 6.35 -11.01
N SER A 84 0.44 7.13 -10.38
CA SER A 84 -0.91 7.39 -10.89
C SER A 84 -0.89 8.13 -12.23
N GLN A 85 -0.12 9.21 -12.35
CA GLN A 85 -0.02 10.03 -13.56
C GLN A 85 0.67 9.29 -14.72
N ALA A 86 1.65 8.44 -14.40
CA ALA A 86 2.34 7.61 -15.37
C ALA A 86 1.55 6.36 -15.79
N ASN A 87 0.32 6.18 -15.30
CA ASN A 87 -0.50 4.98 -15.51
C ASN A 87 0.28 3.70 -15.15
N LYS A 88 0.97 3.70 -14.04
CA LYS A 88 1.68 2.53 -13.51
C LYS A 88 0.84 1.86 -12.40
N PRO A 89 0.88 0.53 -12.26
CA PRO A 89 0.14 -0.21 -11.25
C PRO A 89 0.46 0.25 -9.82
N ILE A 90 -0.59 0.41 -9.02
CA ILE A 90 -0.51 0.71 -7.59
C ILE A 90 -1.28 -0.35 -6.82
N ALA A 91 -0.64 -0.99 -5.85
CA ALA A 91 -1.29 -1.86 -4.89
C ALA A 91 -1.27 -1.21 -3.51
N SER A 92 -2.45 -1.06 -2.88
CA SER A 92 -2.57 -0.47 -1.55
C SER A 92 -3.47 -1.33 -0.66
N ILE A 93 -3.12 -1.45 0.61
CA ILE A 93 -3.88 -2.29 1.55
C ILE A 93 -4.11 -1.55 2.87
N CYS A 94 -5.28 -1.80 3.49
CA CYS A 94 -5.60 -1.36 4.84
C CYS A 94 -5.55 0.19 4.96
N HIS A 95 -4.72 0.73 5.85
CA HIS A 95 -4.53 2.17 6.02
C HIS A 95 -3.72 2.82 4.88
N GLY A 96 -3.11 2.04 4.00
CA GLY A 96 -2.38 2.57 2.84
C GLY A 96 -3.23 3.48 1.94
N ALA A 97 -4.54 3.30 1.91
CA ALA A 97 -5.47 4.16 1.18
C ALA A 97 -5.44 5.63 1.64
N GLN A 98 -4.96 5.92 2.85
CA GLN A 98 -4.77 7.29 3.32
C GLN A 98 -3.71 8.05 2.50
N LEU A 99 -2.70 7.34 1.98
CA LEU A 99 -1.72 7.95 1.08
C LEU A 99 -2.34 8.27 -0.28
N LEU A 100 -3.19 7.37 -0.78
CA LEU A 100 -3.91 7.60 -2.04
C LEU A 100 -4.84 8.81 -1.93
N ALA A 101 -5.58 8.91 -0.82
CA ALA A 101 -6.46 10.03 -0.53
C ALA A 101 -5.67 11.35 -0.41
N ALA A 102 -4.60 11.37 0.38
CA ALA A 102 -3.77 12.56 0.57
C ALA A 102 -3.02 12.98 -0.70
N ALA A 103 -2.66 12.03 -1.57
CA ALA A 103 -2.05 12.32 -2.86
C ALA A 103 -3.06 12.78 -3.93
N GLY A 104 -4.37 12.71 -3.66
CA GLY A 104 -5.42 13.12 -4.59
C GLY A 104 -5.56 12.20 -5.82
N VAL A 105 -5.22 10.91 -5.68
CA VAL A 105 -5.17 10.01 -6.84
C VAL A 105 -6.34 9.03 -6.93
N ILE A 106 -7.30 9.12 -6.00
CA ILE A 106 -8.48 8.22 -5.96
C ILE A 106 -9.78 8.90 -6.35
N GLU A 107 -9.76 10.17 -6.73
CA GLU A 107 -10.96 10.84 -7.23
C GLU A 107 -11.55 10.07 -8.41
N GLY A 108 -12.85 9.74 -8.32
CA GLY A 108 -13.57 8.97 -9.32
C GLY A 108 -13.20 7.49 -9.42
N LYS A 109 -12.35 6.97 -8.54
CA LYS A 109 -11.97 5.55 -8.51
C LYS A 109 -12.66 4.79 -7.39
N ALA A 110 -12.91 3.50 -7.64
CA ALA A 110 -13.36 2.58 -6.59
C ALA A 110 -12.16 2.06 -5.78
N CYS A 111 -12.25 2.15 -4.47
CA CYS A 111 -11.15 1.81 -3.56
C CYS A 111 -11.67 1.10 -2.30
N SER A 112 -11.12 -0.06 -2.00
CA SER A 112 -11.31 -0.71 -0.72
C SER A 112 -10.18 -0.34 0.24
N ALA A 113 -10.47 -0.29 1.52
CA ALA A 113 -9.53 0.07 2.57
C ALA A 113 -9.97 -0.56 3.89
N TYR A 114 -9.15 -0.44 4.93
CA TYR A 114 -9.61 -0.73 6.29
C TYR A 114 -10.88 0.09 6.58
N PRO A 115 -11.93 -0.50 7.19
CA PRO A 115 -13.24 0.16 7.31
C PRO A 115 -13.19 1.57 7.90
N ALA A 116 -12.35 1.80 8.92
CA ALA A 116 -12.20 3.12 9.53
C ALA A 116 -11.54 4.17 8.59
N VAL A 117 -10.94 3.75 7.48
CA VAL A 117 -10.36 4.61 6.43
C VAL A 117 -11.36 4.88 5.30
N GLY A 118 -12.50 4.20 5.29
CA GLY A 118 -13.56 4.43 4.29
C GLY A 118 -13.97 5.91 4.16
N PRO A 119 -14.16 6.66 5.27
CA PRO A 119 -14.41 8.10 5.20
C PRO A 119 -13.32 8.90 4.49
N ASP A 120 -12.02 8.58 4.68
CA ASP A 120 -10.93 9.25 3.96
C ASP A 120 -11.06 9.05 2.45
N VAL A 121 -11.39 7.82 2.01
CA VAL A 121 -11.63 7.50 0.59
C VAL A 121 -12.77 8.34 0.02
N THR A 122 -13.91 8.37 0.72
CA THR A 122 -15.10 9.10 0.28
C THR A 122 -14.86 10.62 0.23
N LEU A 123 -14.21 11.18 1.25
CA LEU A 123 -13.89 12.61 1.32
C LEU A 123 -12.92 13.04 0.22
N ALA A 124 -12.03 12.14 -0.21
CA ALA A 124 -11.12 12.35 -1.33
C ALA A 124 -11.75 12.12 -2.71
N GLY A 125 -13.08 11.94 -2.79
CA GLY A 125 -13.80 11.78 -4.04
C GLY A 125 -13.79 10.37 -4.62
N GLY A 126 -13.30 9.38 -3.88
CA GLY A 126 -13.34 7.97 -4.26
C GLY A 126 -14.65 7.29 -3.86
N ALA A 127 -14.98 6.19 -4.54
CA ALA A 127 -16.07 5.30 -4.14
C ALA A 127 -15.51 4.22 -3.18
N TYR A 128 -15.82 4.32 -1.91
CA TYR A 128 -15.43 3.29 -0.95
C TYR A 128 -16.18 2.00 -1.20
N ILE A 129 -15.45 0.90 -1.34
CA ILE A 129 -15.99 -0.44 -1.54
C ILE A 129 -15.76 -1.25 -0.26
N ASP A 130 -16.84 -1.52 0.46
CA ASP A 130 -16.82 -2.41 1.62
C ASP A 130 -16.76 -3.86 1.13
N LEU A 131 -15.68 -4.56 1.48
CA LEU A 131 -15.41 -5.92 1.06
C LEU A 131 -15.27 -6.86 2.25
N PRO A 132 -15.54 -8.15 2.06
CA PRO A 132 -15.08 -9.18 2.99
C PRO A 132 -13.58 -9.03 3.23
N VAL A 133 -13.15 -9.28 4.47
CA VAL A 133 -11.79 -9.00 4.95
C VAL A 133 -10.67 -9.70 4.16
N ASP A 134 -11.01 -10.78 3.43
CA ASP A 134 -10.12 -11.62 2.63
C ASP A 134 -10.17 -11.31 1.12
N LYS A 135 -10.91 -10.26 0.71
CA LYS A 135 -11.13 -9.91 -0.69
C LYS A 135 -10.33 -8.68 -1.10
N ALA A 136 -10.05 -8.58 -2.40
CA ALA A 136 -9.40 -7.43 -3.02
C ALA A 136 -10.28 -6.84 -4.13
N HIS A 137 -10.13 -5.54 -4.37
CA HIS A 137 -10.79 -4.81 -5.45
C HIS A 137 -9.76 -4.33 -6.48
N VAL A 138 -10.14 -4.38 -7.74
CA VAL A 138 -9.34 -3.87 -8.86
C VAL A 138 -10.14 -2.81 -9.60
N ASP A 139 -9.59 -1.60 -9.69
CA ASP A 139 -10.08 -0.54 -10.55
C ASP A 139 -8.96 -0.11 -11.51
N GLY A 140 -9.00 -0.63 -12.72
CA GLY A 140 -7.95 -0.43 -13.71
C GLY A 140 -6.59 -0.92 -13.20
N LEU A 141 -5.67 -0.01 -12.96
CA LEU A 141 -4.32 -0.31 -12.45
C LEU A 141 -4.19 -0.16 -10.92
N LEU A 142 -5.29 0.16 -10.24
CA LEU A 142 -5.33 0.27 -8.78
C LEU A 142 -5.88 -1.02 -8.18
N VAL A 143 -5.10 -1.65 -7.31
CA VAL A 143 -5.49 -2.87 -6.59
C VAL A 143 -5.53 -2.56 -5.09
N THR A 144 -6.69 -2.69 -4.47
CA THR A 144 -6.89 -2.34 -3.06
C THR A 144 -7.52 -3.45 -2.25
N ALA A 145 -7.25 -3.47 -0.95
CA ALA A 145 -7.81 -4.48 -0.06
C ALA A 145 -7.99 -3.95 1.36
N PRO A 146 -8.95 -4.51 2.14
CA PRO A 146 -9.28 -3.98 3.46
C PRO A 146 -8.23 -4.28 4.52
N ALA A 147 -7.67 -5.49 4.55
CA ALA A 147 -6.79 -5.90 5.64
C ALA A 147 -5.89 -7.10 5.26
N TRP A 148 -4.99 -7.47 6.18
CA TRP A 148 -4.00 -8.53 5.99
C TRP A 148 -4.57 -9.90 5.57
N PRO A 149 -5.79 -10.34 5.93
CA PRO A 149 -6.33 -11.60 5.41
C PRO A 149 -6.50 -11.61 3.90
N ALA A 150 -6.60 -10.45 3.28
CA ALA A 150 -6.70 -10.32 1.82
C ALA A 150 -5.35 -10.48 1.09
N HIS A 151 -4.21 -10.58 1.76
CA HIS A 151 -2.90 -10.66 1.12
C HIS A 151 -2.84 -11.66 -0.05
N PRO A 152 -3.37 -12.90 0.06
CA PRO A 152 -3.30 -13.84 -1.05
C PRO A 152 -4.03 -13.32 -2.30
N GLU A 153 -5.26 -12.84 -2.15
CA GLU A 153 -6.03 -12.34 -3.28
C GLU A 153 -5.50 -11.00 -3.80
N TRP A 154 -5.14 -10.09 -2.90
CA TRP A 154 -4.57 -8.79 -3.24
C TRP A 154 -3.29 -8.94 -4.08
N LEU A 155 -2.37 -9.81 -3.67
CA LEU A 155 -1.14 -10.08 -4.43
C LEU A 155 -1.43 -10.80 -5.74
N ALA A 156 -2.37 -11.75 -5.76
CA ALA A 156 -2.76 -12.43 -6.99
C ALA A 156 -3.34 -11.45 -8.03
N GLN A 157 -4.22 -10.54 -7.61
CA GLN A 157 -4.76 -9.50 -8.48
C GLN A 157 -3.68 -8.53 -8.95
N PHE A 158 -2.77 -8.14 -8.05
CA PHE A 158 -1.68 -7.26 -8.41
C PHE A 158 -0.72 -7.88 -9.43
N LEU A 159 -0.38 -9.17 -9.28
CA LEU A 159 0.43 -9.91 -10.26
C LEU A 159 -0.25 -9.97 -11.63
N ARG A 160 -1.59 -10.11 -11.67
CA ARG A 160 -2.35 -10.06 -12.92
C ARG A 160 -2.27 -8.69 -13.58
N VAL A 161 -2.44 -7.62 -12.80
CA VAL A 161 -2.34 -6.25 -13.28
C VAL A 161 -0.92 -5.94 -13.79
N LEU A 162 0.10 -6.50 -13.16
CA LEU A 162 1.50 -6.43 -13.61
C LEU A 162 1.77 -7.24 -14.90
N GLY A 163 0.83 -8.10 -15.32
CA GLY A 163 1.03 -9.00 -16.45
C GLY A 163 2.04 -10.13 -16.16
N THR A 164 2.24 -10.45 -14.87
CA THR A 164 3.17 -11.50 -14.45
C THR A 164 2.73 -12.86 -14.96
N LYS A 165 3.60 -13.57 -15.67
CA LYS A 165 3.40 -14.95 -16.09
C LYS A 165 4.27 -15.86 -15.23
N ILE A 166 3.64 -16.87 -14.63
CA ILE A 166 4.34 -17.92 -13.88
C ILE A 166 4.31 -19.16 -14.78
N GLU A 167 5.46 -19.50 -15.32
CA GLU A 167 5.67 -20.75 -16.06
C GLU A 167 6.17 -21.80 -15.05
N LEU A 168 5.48 -22.95 -15.02
CA LEU A 168 5.82 -24.10 -14.16
C LEU A 168 6.59 -25.15 -14.95
#